data_afc9ce6a5c0792079098f3e7a7f4de46
#
_entry.id   afc9ce6a5c0792079098f3e7a7f4de46
#
_cell.length_a   1.000
_cell.length_b   1.000
_cell.length_c   1.000
_cell.angle_alpha   90.00
_cell.angle_beta   90.00
_cell.angle_gamma   90.00
#
_symmetry.space_group_name_H-M   'P 1'
#
loop_
_entity.id
_entity.type
_entity.pdbx_description
1 polymer ?
#
loop_
_entity_poly.entity_id
_entity_poly.type
_entity_poly.pdbx_seq_one_letter_code
_entity_poly.pdbx_strand_id
1 'polypeptide(L)'
;MKGDKVYLASLKKRYIHAKRKEKIVILDEFTKTTGYERKYAIKLLKGVYIHVTSPIKRARKRRYTEQDAVILERICTLFDWIASKRIQPQIGVGIKELQKAGELLFLTYEQEEKLKGISAASIDRLLVRYHQRPVSKGRSYTKPGTLLKSQIPIRTFADWNENAVGFFEMDLVGHEGGIAQGSFAFTLNMTDVKTGWSEQVAVANKGQYAVFEGIKSIRKRLLFPLLGIDSDSGVEFINDILYRYCIKEKITFTRGRPGKKNDNPYVEQKNDSVVRRWVGYKRYDTECHVQLLNKCYAILRLYTNFFLPVQKLIKKERIGSKIKKIHDKPKTPYQRVLEAEDISQEVKNVLQNRYETLSLVSLKKELDSVLKVLHSV
;
A
#
# COMPACT_ATOMS: atom_id res chain seq x y z
N MET A 1 -1.66 -30.89 -6.32
CA MET A 1 -0.69 -31.19 -5.23
C MET A 1 -1.31 -31.72 -3.92
N LYS A 2 -2.58 -31.44 -3.54
CA LYS A 2 -3.21 -32.17 -2.41
C LYS A 2 -3.70 -33.57 -2.82
N GLY A 3 -4.17 -33.75 -4.06
CA GLY A 3 -4.63 -35.05 -4.59
C GLY A 3 -3.53 -36.11 -4.66
N ASP A 4 -2.31 -35.72 -5.02
CA ASP A 4 -1.18 -36.65 -5.17
C ASP A 4 -0.76 -37.30 -3.85
N LYS A 5 -0.91 -36.61 -2.73
CA LYS A 5 -0.57 -37.15 -1.41
C LYS A 5 -1.59 -38.19 -0.92
N VAL A 6 -2.87 -37.96 -1.21
CA VAL A 6 -3.95 -38.91 -0.83
C VAL A 6 -3.86 -40.16 -1.67
N TYR A 7 -3.65 -40.03 -2.98
CA TYR A 7 -3.44 -41.12 -3.92
C TYR A 7 -2.23 -41.98 -3.52
N LEU A 8 -1.07 -41.35 -3.26
CA LEU A 8 0.12 -42.05 -2.78
C LEU A 8 -0.12 -42.79 -1.46
N ALA A 9 -0.84 -42.20 -0.51
CA ALA A 9 -1.11 -42.82 0.78
C ALA A 9 -2.00 -44.07 0.65
N SER A 10 -3.01 -44.05 -0.23
CA SER A 10 -3.86 -45.21 -0.49
C SER A 10 -3.10 -46.34 -1.18
N LEU A 11 -2.29 -46.02 -2.18
CA LEU A 11 -1.47 -47.00 -2.89
C LEU A 11 -0.36 -47.61 -2.02
N LYS A 12 0.23 -46.87 -1.11
CA LYS A 12 1.21 -47.41 -0.14
C LYS A 12 0.64 -48.56 0.65
N LYS A 13 -0.56 -48.42 1.22
CA LYS A 13 -1.23 -49.49 2.00
C LYS A 13 -1.41 -50.75 1.16
N ARG A 14 -1.93 -50.60 -0.06
CA ARG A 14 -2.11 -51.72 -0.98
C ARG A 14 -0.79 -52.38 -1.35
N TYR A 15 0.23 -51.58 -1.72
CA TYR A 15 1.55 -52.06 -2.15
C TYR A 15 2.29 -52.88 -1.08
N ILE A 16 2.22 -52.43 0.19
CA ILE A 16 2.89 -53.12 1.30
C ILE A 16 2.34 -54.54 1.50
N HIS A 17 1.02 -54.69 1.47
CA HIS A 17 0.32 -55.97 1.69
C HIS A 17 0.16 -56.85 0.45
N ALA A 18 0.45 -56.34 -0.75
CA ALA A 18 0.30 -57.04 -2.01
C ALA A 18 1.34 -58.13 -2.22
N LYS A 19 0.96 -59.24 -2.92
CA LYS A 19 1.88 -60.30 -3.37
C LYS A 19 2.75 -59.80 -4.51
N ARG A 20 3.82 -60.53 -4.89
CA ARG A 20 4.82 -60.10 -5.87
C ARG A 20 4.22 -59.70 -7.21
N LYS A 21 3.24 -60.46 -7.76
CA LYS A 21 2.58 -60.16 -9.04
C LYS A 21 1.74 -58.88 -8.94
N GLU A 22 0.99 -58.66 -7.86
CA GLU A 22 0.17 -57.49 -7.63
C GLU A 22 1.04 -56.24 -7.42
N LYS A 23 2.20 -56.35 -6.76
CA LYS A 23 3.16 -55.25 -6.62
C LYS A 23 3.65 -54.73 -7.96
N ILE A 24 3.81 -55.59 -8.94
CA ILE A 24 4.20 -55.20 -10.30
C ILE A 24 3.08 -54.36 -10.95
N VAL A 25 1.83 -54.84 -10.85
CA VAL A 25 0.66 -54.13 -11.41
C VAL A 25 0.49 -52.75 -10.78
N ILE A 26 0.54 -52.66 -9.43
CA ILE A 26 0.43 -51.41 -8.71
C ILE A 26 1.55 -50.45 -9.10
N LEU A 27 2.77 -50.96 -9.29
CA LEU A 27 3.92 -50.15 -9.68
C LEU A 27 3.77 -49.62 -11.11
N ASP A 28 3.28 -50.45 -12.04
CA ASP A 28 3.07 -50.04 -13.43
C ASP A 28 1.96 -49.00 -13.55
N GLU A 29 0.86 -49.16 -12.82
CA GLU A 29 -0.23 -48.18 -12.69
C GLU A 29 0.31 -46.86 -12.14
N PHE A 30 1.06 -46.91 -11.05
CA PHE A 30 1.61 -45.72 -10.39
C PHE A 30 2.59 -44.95 -11.28
N THR A 31 3.52 -45.67 -11.96
CA THR A 31 4.48 -45.04 -12.87
C THR A 31 3.80 -44.46 -14.12
N LYS A 32 2.79 -45.09 -14.67
CA LYS A 32 1.99 -44.55 -15.79
C LYS A 32 1.23 -43.28 -15.40
N THR A 33 0.64 -43.26 -14.21
CA THR A 33 -0.17 -42.14 -13.73
C THR A 33 0.68 -40.93 -13.30
N THR A 34 1.86 -41.19 -12.71
CA THR A 34 2.69 -40.12 -12.13
C THR A 34 3.88 -39.70 -12.99
N GLY A 35 4.25 -40.50 -13.98
CA GLY A 35 5.47 -40.30 -14.80
C GLY A 35 6.77 -40.51 -14.05
N TYR A 36 6.73 -41.07 -12.82
CA TYR A 36 7.93 -41.29 -12.03
C TYR A 36 8.76 -42.47 -12.56
N GLU A 37 10.09 -42.33 -12.47
CA GLU A 37 11.00 -43.42 -12.75
C GLU A 37 10.74 -44.62 -11.80
N ARG A 38 10.78 -45.85 -12.33
CA ARG A 38 10.38 -47.08 -11.61
C ARG A 38 11.12 -47.29 -10.28
N LYS A 39 12.43 -47.01 -10.25
CA LYS A 39 13.23 -47.14 -9.00
C LYS A 39 12.80 -46.12 -7.93
N TYR A 40 12.43 -44.92 -8.35
CA TYR A 40 11.92 -43.88 -7.47
C TYR A 40 10.53 -44.25 -6.92
N ALA A 41 9.65 -44.72 -7.80
CA ALA A 41 8.31 -45.20 -7.42
C ALA A 41 8.36 -46.34 -6.39
N ILE A 42 9.26 -47.32 -6.53
CA ILE A 42 9.48 -48.38 -5.54
C ILE A 42 9.87 -47.80 -4.18
N LYS A 43 10.79 -46.86 -4.13
CA LYS A 43 11.21 -46.19 -2.87
C LYS A 43 10.06 -45.47 -2.20
N LEU A 44 9.24 -44.75 -2.98
CA LEU A 44 8.06 -44.04 -2.47
C LEU A 44 7.02 -45.00 -1.91
N LEU A 45 6.67 -46.07 -2.63
CA LEU A 45 5.66 -47.04 -2.24
C LEU A 45 6.09 -47.93 -1.05
N LYS A 46 7.38 -48.25 -0.92
CA LYS A 46 7.96 -48.93 0.24
C LYS A 46 8.05 -48.02 1.49
N GLY A 47 7.84 -46.74 1.38
CA GLY A 47 7.97 -45.82 2.49
C GLY A 47 9.41 -45.56 2.97
N VAL A 48 10.41 -46.00 2.17
CA VAL A 48 11.85 -45.88 2.49
C VAL A 48 12.38 -44.47 2.25
N TYR A 49 11.53 -43.52 1.81
CA TYR A 49 11.92 -42.13 1.67
C TYR A 49 11.84 -41.44 3.05
N ILE A 50 12.83 -41.68 3.86
CA ILE A 50 13.18 -40.77 4.92
C ILE A 50 13.78 -39.57 4.20
N HIS A 51 13.16 -38.39 4.25
CA HIS A 51 13.86 -37.14 4.00
C HIS A 51 14.96 -37.05 5.06
N VAL A 52 16.09 -37.67 4.78
CA VAL A 52 17.30 -37.34 5.48
C VAL A 52 17.66 -35.94 4.98
N THR A 53 17.18 -34.94 5.71
CA THR A 53 17.80 -33.62 5.65
C THR A 53 19.21 -33.86 6.16
N SER A 54 20.14 -34.12 5.21
CA SER A 54 21.56 -34.15 5.55
C SER A 54 21.84 -32.86 6.30
N PRO A 55 22.33 -32.91 7.55
CA PRO A 55 22.66 -31.69 8.25
C PRO A 55 23.63 -30.93 7.36
N ILE A 56 23.33 -29.67 7.09
CA ILE A 56 24.16 -28.80 6.27
C ILE A 56 25.54 -28.79 6.95
N LYS A 57 26.49 -29.55 6.43
CA LYS A 57 27.83 -29.76 7.04
C LYS A 57 28.63 -28.45 7.15
N ARG A 58 28.23 -27.39 6.43
CA ARG A 58 28.77 -26.02 6.55
C ARG A 58 27.63 -25.01 6.37
N ALA A 59 27.29 -24.30 7.45
CA ALA A 59 26.42 -23.14 7.33
C ALA A 59 27.09 -22.08 6.44
N ARG A 60 26.40 -21.59 5.40
CA ARG A 60 26.89 -20.45 4.63
C ARG A 60 27.12 -19.26 5.58
N LYS A 61 28.29 -18.62 5.50
CA LYS A 61 28.54 -17.36 6.22
C LYS A 61 27.38 -16.40 5.97
N ARG A 62 26.78 -15.91 7.02
CA ARG A 62 25.71 -14.91 6.89
C ARG A 62 26.32 -13.63 6.33
N ARG A 63 25.78 -13.13 5.22
CA ARG A 63 26.22 -11.87 4.61
C ARG A 63 25.89 -10.66 5.47
N TYR A 64 24.76 -10.73 6.15
CA TYR A 64 24.24 -9.65 7.02
C TYR A 64 24.30 -10.08 8.46
N THR A 65 24.78 -9.17 9.31
CA THR A 65 24.98 -9.37 10.76
C THR A 65 23.79 -8.83 11.56
N GLU A 66 23.82 -9.03 12.88
CA GLU A 66 22.82 -8.44 13.79
C GLU A 66 22.89 -6.92 13.80
N GLN A 67 24.09 -6.32 13.66
CA GLN A 67 24.27 -4.87 13.53
C GLN A 67 23.56 -4.34 12.27
N ASP A 68 23.69 -5.03 11.13
CA ASP A 68 22.95 -4.68 9.91
C ASP A 68 21.44 -4.72 10.15
N ALA A 69 20.95 -5.70 10.93
CA ALA A 69 19.53 -5.81 11.24
C ALA A 69 19.02 -4.65 12.11
N VAL A 70 19.80 -4.19 13.08
CA VAL A 70 19.45 -3.02 13.92
C VAL A 70 19.37 -1.74 13.08
N ILE A 71 20.31 -1.53 12.15
CA ILE A 71 20.28 -0.36 11.24
C ILE A 71 19.04 -0.43 10.34
N LEU A 72 18.78 -1.59 9.76
CA LEU A 72 17.61 -1.80 8.90
C LEU A 72 16.30 -1.64 9.67
N GLU A 73 16.23 -2.06 10.91
CA GLU A 73 15.07 -1.86 11.79
C GLU A 73 14.79 -0.36 11.99
N ARG A 74 15.81 0.45 12.29
CA ARG A 74 15.67 1.91 12.40
C ARG A 74 15.18 2.52 11.09
N ILE A 75 15.76 2.12 9.95
CA ILE A 75 15.30 2.58 8.63
C ILE A 75 13.84 2.18 8.40
N CYS A 76 13.47 0.93 8.67
CA CYS A 76 12.08 0.48 8.51
C CYS A 76 11.11 1.24 9.41
N THR A 77 11.51 1.55 10.64
CA THR A 77 10.73 2.37 11.58
C THR A 77 10.57 3.79 11.04
N LEU A 78 11.63 4.38 10.48
CA LEU A 78 11.60 5.69 9.87
C LEU A 78 10.64 5.76 8.66
N PHE A 79 10.51 4.69 7.88
CA PHE A 79 9.57 4.54 6.78
C PHE A 79 8.25 3.85 7.19
N ASP A 80 7.97 3.80 8.49
CA ASP A 80 6.75 3.21 9.03
C ASP A 80 6.48 1.78 8.54
N TRP A 81 7.50 0.96 8.44
CA TRP A 81 7.37 -0.46 8.09
C TRP A 81 6.54 -0.72 6.82
N ILE A 82 6.64 0.13 5.80
CA ILE A 82 6.08 -0.18 4.49
C ILE A 82 6.72 -1.44 3.92
N ALA A 83 6.09 -2.07 2.92
CA ALA A 83 6.60 -3.32 2.34
C ALA A 83 8.08 -3.18 1.91
N SER A 84 8.91 -4.18 2.23
CA SER A 84 10.36 -4.18 1.97
C SER A 84 10.74 -3.92 0.50
N LYS A 85 9.90 -4.32 -0.46
CA LYS A 85 10.06 -3.97 -1.88
C LYS A 85 10.01 -2.45 -2.13
N ARG A 86 9.28 -1.71 -1.29
CA ARG A 86 9.18 -0.24 -1.36
C ARG A 86 10.30 0.44 -0.56
N ILE A 87 10.76 -0.18 0.55
CA ILE A 87 11.85 0.34 1.38
C ILE A 87 13.20 0.18 0.68
N GLN A 88 13.44 -0.95 0.01
CA GLN A 88 14.73 -1.30 -0.57
C GLN A 88 15.39 -0.15 -1.37
N PRO A 89 14.73 0.54 -2.30
CA PRO A 89 15.33 1.65 -3.03
C PRO A 89 15.51 2.92 -2.18
N GLN A 90 14.94 2.99 -0.98
CA GLN A 90 15.02 4.12 -0.07
C GLN A 90 16.05 3.94 1.06
N ILE A 91 16.76 2.82 1.11
CA ILE A 91 17.74 2.55 2.16
C ILE A 91 18.81 3.65 2.20
N GLY A 92 19.32 4.08 1.05
CA GLY A 92 20.31 5.18 1.00
C GLY A 92 19.76 6.51 1.51
N VAL A 93 18.48 6.81 1.25
CA VAL A 93 17.80 8.00 1.81
C VAL A 93 17.67 7.86 3.33
N GLY A 94 17.22 6.70 3.81
CA GLY A 94 17.08 6.43 5.25
C GLY A 94 18.41 6.56 6.01
N ILE A 95 19.50 6.03 5.46
CA ILE A 95 20.85 6.17 6.04
C ILE A 95 21.23 7.65 6.13
N LYS A 96 21.11 8.41 5.04
CA LYS A 96 21.44 9.84 5.00
C LYS A 96 20.63 10.65 6.02
N GLU A 97 19.35 10.40 6.11
CA GLU A 97 18.47 11.10 7.06
C GLU A 97 18.79 10.77 8.52
N LEU A 98 19.12 9.52 8.84
CA LEU A 98 19.57 9.13 10.18
C LEU A 98 20.95 9.72 10.52
N GLN A 99 21.87 9.81 9.54
CA GLN A 99 23.18 10.47 9.70
C GLN A 99 23.01 11.96 9.95
N LYS A 100 22.19 12.67 9.16
CA LYS A 100 21.89 14.09 9.37
C LYS A 100 21.29 14.37 10.76
N ALA A 101 20.48 13.45 11.27
CA ALA A 101 19.86 13.54 12.59
C ALA A 101 20.81 13.16 13.74
N GLY A 102 22.04 12.73 13.46
CA GLY A 102 22.99 12.25 14.48
C GLY A 102 22.65 10.88 15.07
N GLU A 103 21.68 10.16 14.50
CA GLU A 103 21.24 8.86 15.01
C GLU A 103 22.06 7.67 14.46
N LEU A 104 22.88 7.92 13.44
CA LEU A 104 23.73 6.91 12.80
C LEU A 104 25.12 7.51 12.54
N LEU A 105 25.96 7.59 13.59
CA LEU A 105 27.24 8.29 13.51
C LEU A 105 28.38 7.44 12.89
N PHE A 106 28.34 6.12 13.05
CA PHE A 106 29.45 5.25 12.67
C PHE A 106 28.99 4.16 11.68
N LEU A 107 28.85 4.53 10.42
CA LEU A 107 28.66 3.58 9.33
C LEU A 107 29.85 3.70 8.38
N THR A 108 30.58 2.58 8.17
CA THR A 108 31.64 2.57 7.16
C THR A 108 31.05 2.60 5.75
N TYR A 109 31.79 3.12 4.78
CA TYR A 109 31.37 3.12 3.39
C TYR A 109 31.01 1.71 2.88
N GLU A 110 31.78 0.70 3.28
CA GLU A 110 31.54 -0.69 2.92
C GLU A 110 30.21 -1.22 3.48
N GLN A 111 29.87 -0.86 4.74
CA GLN A 111 28.59 -1.21 5.35
C GLN A 111 27.41 -0.51 4.66
N GLU A 112 27.57 0.75 4.30
CA GLU A 112 26.56 1.52 3.59
C GLU A 112 26.23 0.90 2.23
N GLU A 113 27.25 0.60 1.42
CA GLU A 113 27.09 -0.05 0.10
C GLU A 113 26.50 -1.46 0.22
N LYS A 114 26.92 -2.21 1.24
CA LYS A 114 26.35 -3.51 1.56
C LYS A 114 24.85 -3.43 1.87
N LEU A 115 24.42 -2.44 2.66
CA LEU A 115 23.02 -2.23 3.00
C LEU A 115 22.20 -1.72 1.81
N LYS A 116 22.72 -0.80 1.01
CA LYS A 116 22.06 -0.35 -0.23
C LYS A 116 21.81 -1.50 -1.22
N GLY A 117 22.72 -2.46 -1.26
CA GLY A 117 22.62 -3.65 -2.11
C GLY A 117 21.75 -4.78 -1.56
N ILE A 118 21.05 -4.61 -0.43
CA ILE A 118 20.24 -5.68 0.15
C ILE A 118 18.97 -5.93 -0.66
N SER A 119 18.57 -7.20 -0.80
CA SER A 119 17.30 -7.53 -1.44
C SER A 119 16.13 -7.39 -0.48
N ALA A 120 14.94 -7.07 -1.02
CA ALA A 120 13.69 -6.99 -0.24
C ALA A 120 13.42 -8.29 0.56
N ALA A 121 13.66 -9.46 -0.04
CA ALA A 121 13.50 -10.74 0.63
C ALA A 121 14.52 -10.97 1.77
N SER A 122 15.69 -10.33 1.70
CA SER A 122 16.68 -10.38 2.79
C SER A 122 16.27 -9.46 3.93
N ILE A 123 15.70 -8.28 3.63
CA ILE A 123 15.10 -7.39 4.64
C ILE A 123 14.02 -8.14 5.40
N ASP A 124 13.05 -8.76 4.72
CA ASP A 124 11.97 -9.53 5.35
C ASP A 124 12.50 -10.61 6.29
N ARG A 125 13.51 -11.38 5.84
CA ARG A 125 14.10 -12.46 6.66
C ARG A 125 14.87 -11.96 7.88
N LEU A 126 15.60 -10.86 7.75
CA LEU A 126 16.37 -10.28 8.85
C LEU A 126 15.45 -9.68 9.91
N LEU A 127 14.36 -9.04 9.47
CA LEU A 127 13.47 -8.26 10.34
C LEU A 127 12.24 -9.02 10.81
N VAL A 128 12.12 -10.31 10.53
CA VAL A 128 10.96 -11.11 10.95
C VAL A 128 10.70 -11.04 12.46
N ARG A 129 11.75 -10.88 13.27
CA ARG A 129 11.67 -10.75 14.74
C ARG A 129 11.15 -9.40 15.22
N TYR A 130 11.31 -8.36 14.42
CA TYR A 130 10.98 -6.98 14.77
C TYR A 130 9.58 -6.58 14.30
N HIS A 131 8.99 -7.35 13.37
CA HIS A 131 7.74 -6.99 12.73
C HIS A 131 6.53 -7.60 13.47
N GLN A 132 5.97 -6.85 14.43
CA GLN A 132 4.69 -7.20 15.07
C GLN A 132 3.69 -6.08 14.79
N ARG A 133 2.69 -6.33 13.95
CA ARG A 133 1.56 -5.41 13.73
C ARG A 133 0.23 -6.09 14.00
N PRO A 134 -0.62 -5.50 14.85
CA PRO A 134 -2.01 -5.91 14.95
C PRO A 134 -2.77 -5.50 13.67
N VAL A 135 -3.59 -6.42 13.13
CA VAL A 135 -4.47 -6.15 11.98
C VAL A 135 -5.86 -5.82 12.52
N SER A 136 -6.30 -4.56 12.36
CA SER A 136 -7.67 -4.17 12.63
C SER A 136 -8.50 -4.17 11.33
N LYS A 137 -9.77 -4.60 11.40
CA LYS A 137 -10.72 -4.62 10.27
C LYS A 137 -11.90 -3.71 10.56
N GLY A 138 -12.22 -2.80 9.63
CA GLY A 138 -13.38 -1.92 9.70
C GLY A 138 -14.53 -2.36 8.77
N ARG A 139 -15.72 -1.81 8.98
CA ARG A 139 -16.92 -1.98 8.13
C ARG A 139 -17.22 -0.67 7.40
N SER A 140 -17.76 -0.76 6.18
CA SER A 140 -18.11 0.40 5.35
C SER A 140 -19.63 0.60 5.27
N TYR A 141 -20.09 1.87 5.32
CA TYR A 141 -21.50 2.25 5.19
C TYR A 141 -21.61 3.50 4.32
N THR A 142 -22.03 3.35 3.05
CA THR A 142 -22.32 4.48 2.15
C THR A 142 -23.67 4.30 1.47
N LYS A 143 -24.44 5.43 1.31
CA LYS A 143 -25.71 5.47 0.56
C LYS A 143 -25.54 6.26 -0.74
N PRO A 144 -26.02 5.78 -1.91
CA PRO A 144 -25.88 6.47 -3.20
C PRO A 144 -26.76 7.71 -3.30
N GLY A 145 -26.22 8.81 -3.83
CA GLY A 145 -26.96 10.03 -4.20
C GLY A 145 -27.72 9.89 -5.52
N THR A 146 -28.80 10.64 -5.71
CA THR A 146 -29.72 10.48 -6.85
C THR A 146 -29.90 11.69 -7.77
N LEU A 147 -29.70 12.94 -7.28
CA LEU A 147 -30.25 14.14 -7.89
C LEU A 147 -29.54 14.67 -9.15
N LEU A 148 -28.24 14.53 -9.32
CA LEU A 148 -27.49 15.13 -10.46
C LEU A 148 -26.73 14.11 -11.31
N LYS A 149 -27.02 12.85 -11.18
CA LYS A 149 -26.30 11.76 -11.86
C LYS A 149 -26.28 11.86 -13.39
N SER A 150 -27.29 12.45 -13.99
CA SER A 150 -27.38 12.60 -15.46
C SER A 150 -26.45 13.66 -16.04
N GLN A 151 -26.01 14.63 -15.23
CA GLN A 151 -25.18 15.75 -15.68
C GLN A 151 -23.69 15.52 -15.50
N ILE A 152 -23.31 14.57 -14.64
CA ILE A 152 -21.92 14.26 -14.34
C ILE A 152 -21.55 12.95 -15.07
N PRO A 153 -20.56 12.98 -16.01
CA PRO A 153 -20.15 11.80 -16.78
C PRO A 153 -19.67 10.67 -15.89
N ILE A 154 -20.02 9.43 -16.26
CA ILE A 154 -19.48 8.25 -15.61
C ILE A 154 -18.10 7.95 -16.19
N ARG A 155 -17.13 7.72 -15.33
CA ARG A 155 -15.81 7.21 -15.68
C ARG A 155 -15.59 5.84 -15.05
N THR A 156 -15.00 4.91 -15.79
CA THR A 156 -14.68 3.57 -15.29
C THR A 156 -13.16 3.41 -15.17
N PHE A 157 -12.71 2.39 -14.43
CA PHE A 157 -11.27 2.08 -14.31
C PHE A 157 -10.59 1.89 -15.69
N ALA A 158 -11.32 1.45 -16.72
CA ALA A 158 -10.77 1.30 -18.07
C ALA A 158 -10.49 2.64 -18.78
N ASP A 159 -11.12 3.72 -18.32
CA ASP A 159 -11.02 5.06 -18.90
C ASP A 159 -9.89 5.90 -18.28
N TRP A 160 -9.13 5.32 -17.34
CA TRP A 160 -8.01 5.97 -16.66
C TRP A 160 -6.76 6.08 -17.56
N ASN A 161 -6.89 6.82 -18.66
CA ASN A 161 -5.78 7.20 -19.54
C ASN A 161 -5.22 8.58 -19.23
N GLU A 162 -5.43 9.08 -18.00
CA GLU A 162 -4.96 10.41 -17.61
C GLU A 162 -3.43 10.42 -17.51
N ASN A 163 -2.79 10.93 -18.55
CA ASN A 163 -1.35 11.10 -18.61
C ASN A 163 -0.88 12.43 -18.02
N ALA A 164 -1.81 13.27 -17.52
CA ALA A 164 -1.52 14.56 -16.91
C ALA A 164 -1.60 14.50 -15.38
N VAL A 165 -0.73 15.26 -14.70
CA VAL A 165 -0.81 15.49 -13.26
C VAL A 165 -1.94 16.48 -12.97
N GLY A 166 -2.73 16.22 -11.91
CA GLY A 166 -3.84 17.09 -11.51
C GLY A 166 -5.21 16.46 -11.62
N PHE A 167 -5.31 15.19 -12.03
CA PHE A 167 -6.54 14.41 -12.00
C PHE A 167 -6.60 13.57 -10.74
N PHE A 168 -7.56 13.89 -9.86
CA PHE A 168 -7.68 13.29 -8.54
C PHE A 168 -8.92 12.40 -8.41
N GLU A 169 -8.74 11.19 -7.87
CA GLU A 169 -9.82 10.46 -7.21
C GLU A 169 -10.04 11.02 -5.82
N MET A 170 -11.29 11.15 -5.39
CA MET A 170 -11.63 11.59 -4.02
C MET A 170 -12.65 10.69 -3.35
N ASP A 171 -12.52 10.56 -2.04
CA ASP A 171 -13.42 9.76 -1.20
C ASP A 171 -13.46 10.30 0.24
N LEU A 172 -14.48 9.91 0.99
CA LEU A 172 -14.66 10.23 2.41
C LEU A 172 -14.48 9.02 3.30
N VAL A 173 -13.60 9.13 4.26
CA VAL A 173 -13.38 8.12 5.31
C VAL A 173 -14.06 8.57 6.61
N GLY A 174 -15.13 7.90 7.01
CA GLY A 174 -15.84 8.21 8.25
C GLY A 174 -15.09 7.73 9.49
N HIS A 175 -15.14 8.47 10.57
CA HIS A 175 -14.52 8.14 11.86
C HIS A 175 -15.59 7.84 12.93
N GLU A 176 -16.41 6.85 12.64
CA GLU A 176 -17.58 6.44 13.47
C GLU A 176 -17.21 5.57 14.67
N GLY A 177 -16.02 4.97 14.71
CA GLY A 177 -15.60 4.08 15.79
C GLY A 177 -16.43 2.80 15.94
N GLY A 178 -17.08 2.36 14.85
CA GLY A 178 -17.97 1.19 14.86
C GLY A 178 -19.42 1.50 15.23
N ILE A 179 -19.75 2.75 15.58
CA ILE A 179 -21.12 3.20 15.93
C ILE A 179 -21.51 4.33 14.98
N ALA A 180 -22.35 4.03 14.00
CA ALA A 180 -22.78 4.99 12.97
C ALA A 180 -23.80 6.06 13.47
N GLN A 181 -24.26 5.97 14.73
CA GLN A 181 -25.21 6.90 15.32
C GLN A 181 -24.53 8.20 15.79
N GLY A 182 -25.20 9.33 15.63
CA GLY A 182 -24.68 10.65 16.00
C GLY A 182 -23.74 11.27 14.98
N SER A 183 -23.19 12.42 15.33
CA SER A 183 -22.22 13.15 14.51
C SER A 183 -20.80 12.63 14.74
N PHE A 184 -19.99 12.58 13.69
CA PHE A 184 -18.57 12.24 13.74
C PHE A 184 -17.84 12.86 12.56
N ALA A 185 -16.52 12.99 12.68
CA ALA A 185 -15.66 13.56 11.66
C ALA A 185 -15.48 12.62 10.47
N PHE A 186 -15.19 13.21 9.34
CA PHE A 186 -14.79 12.50 8.12
C PHE A 186 -13.42 13.02 7.64
N THR A 187 -12.66 12.18 6.97
CA THR A 187 -11.47 12.61 6.22
C THR A 187 -11.81 12.61 4.74
N LEU A 188 -11.77 13.79 4.12
CA LEU A 188 -11.71 13.91 2.68
C LEU A 188 -10.29 13.53 2.24
N ASN A 189 -10.18 12.49 1.44
CA ASN A 189 -8.93 12.02 0.86
C ASN A 189 -8.97 12.23 -0.66
N MET A 190 -7.97 12.90 -1.20
CA MET A 190 -7.81 13.14 -2.64
C MET A 190 -6.47 12.57 -3.09
N THR A 191 -6.46 11.79 -4.17
CA THR A 191 -5.25 11.13 -4.68
C THR A 191 -5.11 11.35 -6.17
N ASP A 192 -4.00 11.97 -6.59
CA ASP A 192 -3.65 12.14 -8.00
C ASP A 192 -3.35 10.80 -8.67
N VAL A 193 -4.01 10.55 -9.79
CA VAL A 193 -3.97 9.27 -10.49
C VAL A 193 -2.59 9.01 -11.11
N LYS A 194 -1.96 10.04 -11.69
CA LYS A 194 -0.67 9.91 -12.38
C LYS A 194 0.50 9.70 -11.43
N THR A 195 0.54 10.43 -10.32
CA THR A 195 1.71 10.45 -9.42
C THR A 195 1.50 9.67 -8.13
N GLY A 196 0.23 9.49 -7.71
CA GLY A 196 -0.12 8.99 -6.39
C GLY A 196 0.06 10.02 -5.28
N TRP A 197 0.21 11.32 -5.63
CA TRP A 197 0.20 12.42 -4.67
C TRP A 197 -1.12 12.43 -3.93
N SER A 198 -1.08 12.52 -2.61
CA SER A 198 -2.28 12.43 -1.78
C SER A 198 -2.39 13.61 -0.81
N GLU A 199 -3.59 14.15 -0.72
CA GLU A 199 -3.96 15.21 0.20
C GLU A 199 -5.14 14.78 1.06
N GLN A 200 -5.10 15.07 2.35
CA GLN A 200 -6.16 14.76 3.30
C GLN A 200 -6.57 16.01 4.06
N VAL A 201 -7.86 16.12 4.37
CA VAL A 201 -8.40 17.11 5.28
C VAL A 201 -9.53 16.51 6.10
N ALA A 202 -9.53 16.72 7.40
CA ALA A 202 -10.63 16.34 8.26
C ALA A 202 -11.74 17.42 8.22
N VAL A 203 -12.97 16.97 8.06
CA VAL A 203 -14.20 17.78 8.10
C VAL A 203 -15.11 17.28 9.21
N ALA A 204 -15.86 18.20 9.84
CA ALA A 204 -16.70 17.87 11.00
C ALA A 204 -17.87 16.92 10.66
N ASN A 205 -18.29 16.90 9.41
CA ASN A 205 -19.39 16.06 8.92
C ASN A 205 -19.28 15.87 7.39
N LYS A 206 -20.09 14.98 6.83
CA LYS A 206 -20.16 14.73 5.38
C LYS A 206 -21.14 15.67 4.63
N GLY A 207 -21.51 16.79 5.21
CA GLY A 207 -22.37 17.77 4.55
C GLY A 207 -21.68 18.38 3.33
N GLN A 208 -22.45 18.66 2.30
CA GLN A 208 -21.96 19.18 1.01
C GLN A 208 -21.06 20.41 1.16
N TYR A 209 -21.41 21.31 2.08
CA TYR A 209 -20.65 22.53 2.33
C TYR A 209 -19.31 22.25 3.02
N ALA A 210 -19.28 21.37 4.02
CA ALA A 210 -18.07 20.98 4.72
C ALA A 210 -17.08 20.28 3.78
N VAL A 211 -17.56 19.38 2.93
CA VAL A 211 -16.76 18.69 1.90
C VAL A 211 -16.24 19.67 0.86
N PHE A 212 -17.09 20.60 0.40
CA PHE A 212 -16.68 21.63 -0.56
C PHE A 212 -15.57 22.53 -0.02
N GLU A 213 -15.69 23.02 1.22
CA GLU A 213 -14.60 23.79 1.84
C GLU A 213 -13.33 22.97 2.02
N GLY A 214 -13.47 21.68 2.30
CA GLY A 214 -12.37 20.74 2.31
C GLY A 214 -11.63 20.66 0.96
N ILE A 215 -12.36 20.55 -0.15
CA ILE A 215 -11.78 20.54 -1.51
C ILE A 215 -11.05 21.87 -1.80
N LYS A 216 -11.66 23.00 -1.46
CA LYS A 216 -11.02 24.33 -1.63
C LYS A 216 -9.72 24.43 -0.82
N SER A 217 -9.73 23.95 0.43
CA SER A 217 -8.56 23.92 1.31
C SER A 217 -7.43 23.08 0.70
N ILE A 218 -7.75 21.90 0.17
CA ILE A 218 -6.77 21.06 -0.54
C ILE A 218 -6.23 21.79 -1.77
N ARG A 219 -7.12 22.32 -2.64
CA ARG A 219 -6.70 23.03 -3.85
C ARG A 219 -5.74 24.19 -3.57
N LYS A 220 -6.00 24.96 -2.51
CA LYS A 220 -5.17 26.12 -2.13
C LYS A 220 -3.73 25.73 -1.80
N ARG A 221 -3.48 24.51 -1.36
CA ARG A 221 -2.14 24.04 -0.96
C ARG A 221 -1.45 23.14 -1.99
N LEU A 222 -2.17 22.77 -3.08
CA LEU A 222 -1.54 22.10 -4.23
C LEU A 222 -0.59 23.04 -4.93
N LEU A 223 0.60 22.53 -5.30
CA LEU A 223 1.61 23.27 -6.04
C LEU A 223 1.46 23.13 -7.56
N PHE A 224 0.56 22.28 -8.02
CA PHE A 224 0.23 22.06 -9.42
C PHE A 224 -1.29 22.16 -9.63
N PRO A 225 -1.77 22.41 -10.85
CA PRO A 225 -3.19 22.62 -11.11
C PRO A 225 -4.06 21.43 -10.75
N LEU A 226 -5.25 21.67 -10.20
CA LEU A 226 -6.32 20.69 -10.09
C LEU A 226 -7.09 20.71 -11.42
N LEU A 227 -6.87 19.71 -12.27
CA LEU A 227 -7.45 19.61 -13.62
C LEU A 227 -8.77 18.82 -13.62
N GLY A 228 -8.89 17.84 -12.76
CA GLY A 228 -10.08 17.00 -12.70
C GLY A 228 -10.26 16.33 -11.35
N ILE A 229 -11.52 16.00 -11.06
CA ILE A 229 -11.94 15.30 -9.86
C ILE A 229 -12.85 14.15 -10.28
N ASP A 230 -12.58 12.96 -9.75
CA ASP A 230 -13.48 11.81 -9.81
C ASP A 230 -13.91 11.39 -8.42
N SER A 231 -15.20 11.12 -8.22
CA SER A 231 -15.74 10.72 -6.93
C SER A 231 -16.61 9.47 -7.03
N ASP A 232 -16.98 8.92 -5.92
CA ASP A 232 -18.12 8.02 -5.88
C ASP A 232 -19.44 8.76 -6.16
N SER A 233 -20.56 8.03 -6.23
CA SER A 233 -21.88 8.61 -6.48
C SER A 233 -22.58 9.10 -5.20
N GLY A 234 -21.84 9.45 -4.15
CA GLY A 234 -22.39 9.97 -2.89
C GLY A 234 -23.02 11.37 -3.03
N VAL A 235 -24.06 11.65 -2.26
CA VAL A 235 -24.74 12.98 -2.26
C VAL A 235 -23.82 14.10 -1.78
N GLU A 236 -22.83 13.77 -0.98
CA GLU A 236 -21.79 14.68 -0.49
C GLU A 236 -20.96 15.28 -1.62
N PHE A 237 -20.77 14.53 -2.71
CA PHE A 237 -20.01 14.94 -3.90
C PHE A 237 -20.94 15.34 -5.06
N ILE A 238 -22.03 14.57 -5.26
CA ILE A 238 -22.96 14.80 -6.36
C ILE A 238 -23.99 15.86 -5.96
N ASN A 239 -23.56 17.12 -5.99
CA ASN A 239 -24.37 18.29 -5.60
C ASN A 239 -24.07 19.50 -6.48
N ASP A 240 -25.00 20.46 -6.49
CA ASP A 240 -24.98 21.66 -7.32
C ASP A 240 -23.81 22.61 -6.96
N ILE A 241 -23.43 22.69 -5.69
CA ILE A 241 -22.34 23.55 -5.23
C ILE A 241 -21.03 23.14 -5.87
N LEU A 242 -20.68 21.84 -5.77
CA LEU A 242 -19.45 21.31 -6.33
C LEU A 242 -19.48 21.33 -7.87
N TYR A 243 -20.62 20.98 -8.48
CA TYR A 243 -20.79 20.98 -9.93
C TYR A 243 -20.56 22.36 -10.53
N ARG A 244 -21.23 23.40 -10.01
CA ARG A 244 -21.04 24.80 -10.48
C ARG A 244 -19.62 25.30 -10.25
N TYR A 245 -19.01 24.92 -9.13
CA TYR A 245 -17.61 25.26 -8.84
C TYR A 245 -16.67 24.65 -9.89
N CYS A 246 -16.84 23.39 -10.22
CA CYS A 246 -16.02 22.72 -11.23
C CYS A 246 -16.16 23.37 -12.61
N ILE A 247 -17.38 23.73 -13.02
CA ILE A 247 -17.62 24.47 -14.26
C ILE A 247 -16.90 25.82 -14.25
N LYS A 248 -17.10 26.60 -13.17
CA LYS A 248 -16.49 27.94 -13.04
C LYS A 248 -14.97 27.89 -13.09
N GLU A 249 -14.38 26.92 -12.44
CA GLU A 249 -12.92 26.76 -12.32
C GLU A 249 -12.32 25.90 -13.44
N LYS A 250 -13.13 25.47 -14.42
CA LYS A 250 -12.73 24.59 -15.53
C LYS A 250 -12.09 23.28 -15.07
N ILE A 251 -12.61 22.71 -13.98
CA ILE A 251 -12.21 21.41 -13.45
C ILE A 251 -13.11 20.34 -14.06
N THR A 252 -12.53 19.32 -14.67
CA THR A 252 -13.30 18.16 -15.16
C THR A 252 -13.89 17.41 -13.97
N PHE A 253 -15.21 17.24 -13.93
CA PHE A 253 -15.86 16.49 -12.86
C PHE A 253 -16.49 15.22 -13.40
N THR A 254 -16.07 14.07 -12.87
CA THR A 254 -16.55 12.74 -13.23
C THR A 254 -16.97 11.96 -11.98
N ARG A 255 -17.65 10.85 -12.17
CA ARG A 255 -18.08 9.96 -11.11
C ARG A 255 -17.95 8.50 -11.49
N GLY A 256 -17.65 7.65 -10.52
CA GLY A 256 -17.68 6.20 -10.66
C GLY A 256 -19.11 5.66 -10.76
N ARG A 257 -19.24 4.41 -11.19
CA ARG A 257 -20.52 3.68 -11.24
C ARG A 257 -20.99 3.34 -9.84
N PRO A 258 -22.30 3.48 -9.56
CA PRO A 258 -22.85 3.10 -8.26
C PRO A 258 -22.53 1.65 -7.89
N GLY A 259 -21.96 1.43 -6.71
CA GLY A 259 -21.68 0.09 -6.19
C GLY A 259 -20.50 -0.66 -6.83
N LYS A 260 -19.73 -0.03 -7.71
CA LYS A 260 -18.54 -0.61 -8.34
C LYS A 260 -17.25 -0.11 -7.66
N LYS A 261 -16.81 -0.82 -6.62
CA LYS A 261 -15.60 -0.50 -5.85
C LYS A 261 -14.31 -0.42 -6.66
N ASN A 262 -14.27 -0.97 -7.87
CA ASN A 262 -13.07 -0.96 -8.71
C ASN A 262 -12.90 0.31 -9.53
N ASP A 263 -13.84 1.25 -9.48
CA ASP A 263 -13.79 2.46 -10.31
C ASP A 263 -12.87 3.54 -9.71
N ASN A 264 -12.67 3.56 -8.36
CA ASN A 264 -11.78 4.51 -7.67
C ASN A 264 -10.64 3.82 -6.88
N PRO A 265 -9.78 3.03 -7.55
CA PRO A 265 -8.82 2.15 -6.87
C PRO A 265 -7.66 2.90 -6.22
N TYR A 266 -7.31 4.09 -6.69
CA TYR A 266 -6.17 4.85 -6.18
C TYR A 266 -6.49 5.46 -4.82
N VAL A 267 -7.65 6.13 -4.69
CA VAL A 267 -8.08 6.71 -3.42
C VAL A 267 -8.46 5.63 -2.41
N GLU A 268 -9.13 4.54 -2.82
CA GLU A 268 -9.45 3.43 -1.93
C GLU A 268 -8.19 2.82 -1.28
N GLN A 269 -7.13 2.63 -2.07
CA GLN A 269 -5.84 2.17 -1.54
C GLN A 269 -5.26 3.14 -0.51
N LYS A 270 -5.43 4.45 -0.71
CA LYS A 270 -4.93 5.49 0.19
C LYS A 270 -5.79 5.62 1.45
N ASN A 271 -7.08 5.35 1.38
CA ASN A 271 -7.95 5.28 2.55
C ASN A 271 -7.41 4.29 3.59
N ASP A 272 -6.93 3.13 3.15
CA ASP A 272 -6.29 2.16 4.04
C ASP A 272 -4.85 2.58 4.40
N SER A 273 -4.00 2.81 3.38
CA SER A 273 -2.55 2.96 3.57
C SER A 273 -2.11 4.32 4.09
N VAL A 274 -2.94 5.36 3.99
CA VAL A 274 -2.66 6.71 4.49
C VAL A 274 -3.59 7.10 5.62
N VAL A 275 -4.92 6.94 5.49
CA VAL A 275 -5.84 7.35 6.53
C VAL A 275 -5.89 6.31 7.66
N ARG A 276 -6.44 5.12 7.39
CA ARG A 276 -6.68 4.10 8.42
C ARG A 276 -5.42 3.61 9.12
N ARG A 277 -4.33 3.53 8.39
CA ARG A 277 -3.03 3.11 8.93
C ARG A 277 -2.54 4.02 10.06
N TRP A 278 -2.82 5.31 9.99
CA TRP A 278 -2.30 6.30 10.94
C TRP A 278 -3.32 6.66 12.01
N VAL A 279 -4.52 7.04 11.62
CA VAL A 279 -5.53 7.48 12.58
C VAL A 279 -6.45 6.35 13.07
N GLY A 280 -6.34 5.15 12.48
CA GLY A 280 -7.07 3.96 12.93
C GLY A 280 -8.57 4.01 12.64
N TYR A 281 -9.33 3.29 13.47
CA TYR A 281 -10.77 3.10 13.36
C TYR A 281 -11.52 3.67 14.59
N LYS A 282 -10.89 4.54 15.36
CA LYS A 282 -11.51 5.19 16.52
C LYS A 282 -12.61 6.15 16.09
N ARG A 283 -13.47 6.49 17.06
CA ARG A 283 -14.46 7.54 16.91
C ARG A 283 -13.80 8.90 17.14
N TYR A 284 -14.04 9.83 16.21
CA TYR A 284 -13.62 11.22 16.30
C TYR A 284 -14.83 12.10 16.04
N ASP A 285 -15.37 12.75 17.06
CA ASP A 285 -16.67 13.45 17.00
C ASP A 285 -16.67 14.84 17.64
N THR A 286 -15.52 15.29 18.13
CA THR A 286 -15.37 16.64 18.70
C THR A 286 -14.60 17.56 17.75
N GLU A 287 -14.73 18.88 17.94
CA GLU A 287 -13.94 19.86 17.22
C GLU A 287 -12.44 19.69 17.47
N CYS A 288 -12.05 19.37 18.70
CA CYS A 288 -10.66 19.06 19.06
C CYS A 288 -10.12 17.88 18.23
N HIS A 289 -10.91 16.82 18.03
CA HIS A 289 -10.53 15.72 17.16
C HIS A 289 -10.32 16.17 15.72
N VAL A 290 -11.18 17.01 15.16
CA VAL A 290 -11.03 17.55 13.80
C VAL A 290 -9.75 18.38 13.67
N GLN A 291 -9.43 19.21 14.66
CA GLN A 291 -8.21 20.00 14.69
C GLN A 291 -6.96 19.12 14.76
N LEU A 292 -6.96 18.11 15.64
CA LEU A 292 -5.85 17.16 15.77
C LEU A 292 -5.65 16.30 14.50
N LEU A 293 -6.74 15.84 13.87
CA LEU A 293 -6.69 15.16 12.59
C LEU A 293 -6.06 16.05 11.51
N ASN A 294 -6.47 17.31 11.42
CA ASN A 294 -5.91 18.25 10.46
C ASN A 294 -4.43 18.55 10.72
N LYS A 295 -4.02 18.67 12.00
CA LYS A 295 -2.62 18.77 12.37
C LYS A 295 -1.83 17.52 11.93
N CYS A 296 -2.38 16.34 12.17
CA CYS A 296 -1.79 15.09 11.71
C CYS A 296 -1.63 15.07 10.18
N TYR A 297 -2.67 15.45 9.41
CA TYR A 297 -2.64 15.44 7.95
C TYR A 297 -1.70 16.50 7.36
N ALA A 298 -1.49 17.61 8.03
CA ALA A 298 -0.51 18.61 7.61
C ALA A 298 0.93 18.05 7.60
N ILE A 299 1.26 17.18 8.55
CA ILE A 299 2.55 16.48 8.61
C ILE A 299 2.56 15.29 7.67
N LEU A 300 1.49 14.47 7.71
CA LEU A 300 1.36 13.22 6.98
C LEU A 300 1.46 13.43 5.46
N ARG A 301 0.88 14.52 4.92
CA ARG A 301 1.00 14.85 3.49
C ARG A 301 2.45 15.07 3.04
N LEU A 302 3.27 15.71 3.87
CA LEU A 302 4.70 15.90 3.60
C LEU A 302 5.45 14.58 3.70
N TYR A 303 5.22 13.83 4.75
CA TYR A 303 5.84 12.55 4.99
C TYR A 303 5.53 11.55 3.87
N THR A 304 4.26 11.40 3.49
CA THR A 304 3.84 10.42 2.48
C THR A 304 4.24 10.80 1.07
N ASN A 305 4.08 12.08 0.68
CA ASN A 305 4.33 12.50 -0.68
C ASN A 305 5.83 12.63 -0.99
N PHE A 306 6.64 13.08 -0.05
CA PHE A 306 8.06 13.29 -0.29
C PHE A 306 8.91 12.06 0.00
N PHE A 307 8.53 11.21 0.97
CA PHE A 307 9.41 10.15 1.44
C PHE A 307 8.87 8.73 1.25
N LEU A 308 7.55 8.50 1.21
CA LEU A 308 7.02 7.14 1.08
C LEU A 308 6.82 6.74 -0.39
N PRO A 309 7.63 5.81 -0.93
CA PRO A 309 7.47 5.38 -2.31
C PRO A 309 6.19 4.57 -2.50
N VAL A 310 5.58 4.73 -3.66
CA VAL A 310 4.43 3.97 -4.14
C VAL A 310 4.81 3.16 -5.36
N GLN A 311 4.12 2.04 -5.58
CA GLN A 311 4.25 1.22 -6.79
C GLN A 311 2.96 1.29 -7.58
N LYS A 312 3.06 1.55 -8.88
CA LYS A 312 1.91 1.54 -9.79
C LYS A 312 1.83 0.22 -10.53
N LEU A 313 0.62 -0.25 -10.75
CA LEU A 313 0.36 -1.45 -11.53
C LEU A 313 0.57 -1.14 -13.02
N ILE A 314 1.56 -1.80 -13.66
CA ILE A 314 1.82 -1.66 -15.09
C ILE A 314 0.96 -2.65 -15.88
N LYS A 315 0.91 -3.92 -15.43
CA LYS A 315 0.28 -5.01 -16.19
C LYS A 315 -0.31 -6.08 -15.30
N LYS A 316 -1.43 -6.63 -15.72
CA LYS A 316 -2.01 -7.86 -15.16
C LYS A 316 -1.88 -8.97 -16.20
N GLU A 317 -1.21 -10.06 -15.85
CA GLU A 317 -1.07 -11.25 -16.71
C GLU A 317 -1.83 -12.40 -16.07
N ARG A 318 -2.71 -13.03 -16.85
CA ARG A 318 -3.42 -14.23 -16.40
C ARG A 318 -2.61 -15.47 -16.78
N ILE A 319 -2.26 -16.28 -15.79
CA ILE A 319 -1.55 -17.56 -15.99
C ILE A 319 -2.44 -18.65 -15.36
N GLY A 320 -3.24 -19.29 -16.18
CA GLY A 320 -4.26 -20.25 -15.72
C GLY A 320 -5.30 -19.57 -14.81
N SER A 321 -5.46 -20.09 -13.59
CA SER A 321 -6.37 -19.54 -12.56
C SER A 321 -5.77 -18.35 -11.77
N LYS A 322 -4.47 -18.05 -11.94
CA LYS A 322 -3.77 -17.00 -11.18
C LYS A 322 -3.60 -15.73 -12.01
N ILE A 323 -3.73 -14.58 -11.35
CA ILE A 323 -3.40 -13.27 -11.92
C ILE A 323 -2.07 -12.81 -11.35
N LYS A 324 -1.06 -12.65 -12.22
CA LYS A 324 0.23 -12.03 -11.89
C LYS A 324 0.11 -10.53 -12.12
N LYS A 325 0.37 -9.75 -11.07
CA LYS A 325 0.43 -8.28 -11.13
C LYS A 325 1.87 -7.84 -11.27
N ILE A 326 2.17 -7.05 -12.29
CA ILE A 326 3.49 -6.46 -12.54
C ILE A 326 3.39 -4.98 -12.18
N HIS A 327 4.29 -4.53 -11.29
CA HIS A 327 4.35 -3.15 -10.82
C HIS A 327 5.64 -2.50 -11.32
N ASP A 328 5.64 -1.18 -11.38
CA ASP A 328 6.82 -0.38 -11.67
C ASP A 328 7.83 -0.37 -10.49
N LYS A 329 8.97 0.28 -10.72
CA LYS A 329 9.92 0.57 -9.64
C LYS A 329 9.29 1.51 -8.63
N PRO A 330 9.45 1.26 -7.30
CA PRO A 330 8.92 2.16 -6.29
C PRO A 330 9.53 3.56 -6.41
N LYS A 331 8.67 4.58 -6.50
CA LYS A 331 9.03 6.00 -6.50
C LYS A 331 8.12 6.77 -5.59
N THR A 332 8.60 7.82 -4.94
CA THR A 332 7.73 8.71 -4.17
C THR A 332 6.82 9.51 -5.11
N PRO A 333 5.63 9.96 -4.67
CA PRO A 333 4.81 10.89 -5.44
C PRO A 333 5.60 12.12 -5.90
N TYR A 334 6.44 12.67 -5.03
CA TYR A 334 7.35 13.78 -5.35
C TYR A 334 8.26 13.46 -6.56
N GLN A 335 8.94 12.31 -6.54
CA GLN A 335 9.78 11.88 -7.67
C GLN A 335 8.98 11.78 -8.97
N ARG A 336 7.73 11.27 -8.91
CA ARG A 336 6.86 11.17 -10.08
C ARG A 336 6.41 12.52 -10.61
N VAL A 337 6.18 13.51 -9.74
CA VAL A 337 5.88 14.88 -10.17
C VAL A 337 7.09 15.50 -10.85
N LEU A 338 8.31 15.28 -10.35
CA LEU A 338 9.54 15.79 -10.99
C LEU A 338 9.77 15.17 -12.38
N GLU A 339 9.40 13.91 -12.58
CA GLU A 339 9.54 13.21 -13.86
C GLU A 339 8.41 13.56 -14.86
N ALA A 340 7.33 14.18 -14.40
CA ALA A 340 6.20 14.51 -15.26
C ALA A 340 6.55 15.67 -16.21
N GLU A 341 6.27 15.48 -17.51
CA GLU A 341 6.58 16.45 -18.55
C GLU A 341 5.60 17.64 -18.56
N ASP A 342 4.39 17.41 -18.09
CA ASP A 342 3.29 18.37 -18.02
C ASP A 342 3.36 19.31 -16.81
N ILE A 343 4.41 19.21 -15.98
CA ILE A 343 4.66 20.10 -14.84
C ILE A 343 5.78 21.08 -15.18
N SER A 344 5.52 22.37 -14.93
CA SER A 344 6.49 23.42 -15.24
C SER A 344 7.74 23.31 -14.37
N GLN A 345 8.85 23.84 -14.88
CA GLN A 345 10.12 23.80 -14.16
C GLN A 345 10.06 24.64 -12.86
N GLU A 346 9.28 25.72 -12.83
CA GLU A 346 9.08 26.54 -11.63
C GLU A 346 8.46 25.71 -10.49
N VAL A 347 7.42 24.93 -10.79
CA VAL A 347 6.78 24.03 -9.82
C VAL A 347 7.75 22.96 -9.34
N LYS A 348 8.55 22.38 -10.25
CA LYS A 348 9.59 21.39 -9.88
C LYS A 348 10.63 22.01 -8.95
N ASN A 349 11.08 23.21 -9.23
CA ASN A 349 12.04 23.93 -8.39
C ASN A 349 11.46 24.23 -6.99
N VAL A 350 10.20 24.66 -6.91
CA VAL A 350 9.51 24.87 -5.61
C VAL A 350 9.45 23.57 -4.81
N LEU A 351 9.12 22.46 -5.46
CA LEU A 351 9.07 21.16 -4.82
C LEU A 351 10.45 20.68 -4.36
N GLN A 352 11.52 20.91 -5.14
CA GLN A 352 12.89 20.58 -4.79
C GLN A 352 13.36 21.39 -3.57
N ASN A 353 13.17 22.70 -3.59
CA ASN A 353 13.49 23.57 -2.45
C ASN A 353 12.71 23.13 -1.21
N ARG A 354 11.43 22.77 -1.36
CA ARG A 354 10.65 22.23 -0.23
C ARG A 354 11.22 20.94 0.30
N TYR A 355 11.60 20.00 -0.58
CA TYR A 355 12.20 18.73 -0.17
C TYR A 355 13.50 18.93 0.62
N GLU A 356 14.35 19.88 0.23
CA GLU A 356 15.62 20.19 0.91
C GLU A 356 15.42 20.71 2.33
N THR A 357 14.30 21.42 2.59
CA THR A 357 13.95 21.90 3.93
C THR A 357 13.32 20.85 4.83
N LEU A 358 12.92 19.70 4.29
CA LEU A 358 12.27 18.64 5.07
C LEU A 358 13.31 17.70 5.70
N SER A 359 13.03 17.26 6.91
CA SER A 359 13.73 16.16 7.58
C SER A 359 12.75 15.01 7.82
N LEU A 360 13.04 13.86 7.25
CA LEU A 360 12.22 12.66 7.42
C LEU A 360 12.14 12.26 8.90
N VAL A 361 13.26 12.37 9.63
CA VAL A 361 13.32 12.03 11.07
C VAL A 361 12.44 12.98 11.89
N SER A 362 12.52 14.28 11.62
CA SER A 362 11.69 15.28 12.32
C SER A 362 10.22 15.10 12.03
N LEU A 363 9.85 14.91 10.76
CA LEU A 363 8.46 14.63 10.36
C LEU A 363 7.90 13.37 11.04
N LYS A 364 8.70 12.31 11.13
CA LYS A 364 8.26 11.07 11.80
C LYS A 364 8.06 11.29 13.30
N LYS A 365 8.97 11.96 13.99
CA LYS A 365 8.86 12.27 15.43
C LYS A 365 7.66 13.16 15.73
N GLU A 366 7.44 14.19 14.92
CA GLU A 366 6.30 15.10 15.07
C GLU A 366 4.97 14.36 14.81
N LEU A 367 4.91 13.55 13.76
CA LEU A 367 3.75 12.75 13.44
C LEU A 367 3.40 11.77 14.57
N ASP A 368 4.39 11.04 15.10
CA ASP A 368 4.20 10.11 16.22
C ASP A 368 3.71 10.83 17.48
N SER A 369 4.21 12.04 17.74
CA SER A 369 3.77 12.89 18.87
C SER A 369 2.32 13.30 18.73
N VAL A 370 1.91 13.80 17.54
CA VAL A 370 0.51 14.21 17.29
C VAL A 370 -0.42 13.02 17.35
N LEU A 371 -0.03 11.87 16.79
CA LEU A 371 -0.83 10.64 16.86
C LEU A 371 -1.00 10.14 18.29
N LYS A 372 0.04 10.24 19.13
CA LYS A 372 -0.07 9.89 20.55
C LYS A 372 -1.12 10.73 21.24
N VAL A 373 -1.16 12.04 21.01
CA VAL A 373 -2.18 12.94 21.54
C VAL A 373 -3.56 12.58 20.99
N LEU A 374 -3.69 12.43 19.66
CA LEU A 374 -4.96 12.06 19.01
C LEU A 374 -5.54 10.72 19.53
N HIS A 375 -4.67 9.78 19.89
CA HIS A 375 -5.11 8.49 20.40
C HIS A 375 -5.37 8.47 21.91
N SER A 376 -4.97 9.52 22.65
CA SER A 376 -5.22 9.64 24.08
C SER A 376 -6.47 10.44 24.44
N VAL A 377 -6.98 11.22 23.51
CA VAL A 377 -8.26 11.95 23.59
C VAL A 377 -9.38 11.10 22.98
#